data_4e2c0afe20f7c7a90717f0d87546bbd5
#
_entry.id   4e2c0afe20f7c7a90717f0d87546bbd5
#
_cell.length_a   1.000
_cell.length_b   1.000
_cell.length_c   1.000
_cell.angle_alpha   90.00
_cell.angle_beta   90.00
_cell.angle_gamma   90.00
#
_symmetry.space_group_name_H-M   'P 1'
#
loop_
_entity.id
_entity.type
_entity.pdbx_description
1 polymer ?
#
loop_
_entity_poly.entity_id
_entity_poly.type
_entity_poly.pdbx_seq_one_letter_code
_entity_poly.pdbx_strand_id
1 'polypeptide(L)'
;MKTFTHLIAIIVLEFTRFIHPLVYGEYPKTVQDIVGQRLPKFTSEEVKIVKGSIDFVGINQYTTYYMYDPHQSKPKVPGYQMDWNAGFACKSMLPLAID
;
A
#
# COMPACT_ATOMS: atom_id res chain seq x y z
N MET A 1 -8.51 -0.84 17.84
CA MET A 1 -7.05 -0.83 17.58
C MET A 1 -6.61 -1.56 16.29
N LYS A 2 -7.31 -2.58 15.82
CA LYS A 2 -6.99 -3.26 14.53
C LYS A 2 -7.20 -2.37 13.29
N THR A 3 -8.12 -1.43 13.32
CA THR A 3 -8.46 -0.53 12.21
C THR A 3 -7.31 0.41 11.82
N PHE A 4 -6.54 0.88 12.79
CA PHE A 4 -5.42 1.80 12.56
C PHE A 4 -4.26 1.12 11.82
N THR A 5 -4.00 -0.12 12.14
CA THR A 5 -2.92 -0.92 11.51
C THR A 5 -3.22 -1.19 10.03
N HIS A 6 -4.49 -1.41 9.67
CA HIS A 6 -4.90 -1.64 8.29
C HIS A 6 -4.87 -0.36 7.44
N LEU A 7 -5.25 0.79 8.00
CA LEU A 7 -5.11 2.08 7.34
C LEU A 7 -3.66 2.39 6.98
N ILE A 8 -2.74 2.13 7.91
CA ILE A 8 -1.31 2.28 7.69
C ILE A 8 -0.83 1.32 6.60
N ALA A 9 -1.26 0.06 6.61
CA ALA A 9 -0.88 -0.92 5.59
C ALA A 9 -1.27 -0.48 4.18
N ILE A 10 -2.43 0.15 4.02
CA ILE A 10 -2.90 0.61 2.71
C ILE A 10 -2.11 1.82 2.21
N ILE A 11 -1.84 2.80 3.07
CA ILE A 11 -0.98 3.94 2.73
C ILE A 11 0.41 3.44 2.35
N VAL A 12 0.93 2.45 3.06
CA VAL A 12 2.21 1.82 2.77
C VAL A 12 2.18 1.10 1.42
N LEU A 13 1.12 0.36 1.10
CA LEU A 13 1.02 -0.38 -0.16
C LEU A 13 0.80 0.53 -1.36
N GLU A 14 0.02 1.60 -1.24
CA GLU A 14 -0.27 2.49 -2.36
C GLU A 14 0.82 3.52 -2.62
N PHE A 15 1.30 4.17 -1.58
CA PHE A 15 2.25 5.27 -1.70
C PHE A 15 3.68 4.85 -1.51
N THR A 16 3.96 4.20 -0.39
CA THR A 16 5.35 3.99 0.00
C THR A 16 6.03 2.90 -0.80
N ARG A 17 5.30 1.96 -1.41
CA ARG A 17 5.92 0.95 -2.28
C ARG A 17 6.63 1.56 -3.48
N PHE A 18 6.20 2.72 -3.97
CA PHE A 18 6.88 3.42 -5.06
C PHE A 18 7.98 4.34 -4.57
N ILE A 19 7.74 5.04 -3.46
CA ILE A 19 8.67 6.05 -2.95
C ILE A 19 9.80 5.41 -2.14
N HIS A 20 9.50 4.38 -1.36
CA HIS A 20 10.48 3.74 -0.48
C HIS A 20 11.72 3.22 -1.22
N PRO A 21 11.61 2.54 -2.37
CA PRO A 21 12.79 2.15 -3.15
C PRO A 21 13.64 3.33 -3.61
N LEU A 22 13.01 4.45 -3.97
CA LEU A 22 13.70 5.66 -4.43
C LEU A 22 14.50 6.33 -3.31
N VAL A 23 14.06 6.18 -2.06
CA VAL A 23 14.73 6.77 -0.89
C VAL A 23 15.71 5.78 -0.26
N TYR A 24 15.31 4.53 -0.08
CA TYR A 24 16.06 3.54 0.69
C TYR A 24 16.72 2.46 -0.17
N GLY A 25 16.30 2.28 -1.41
CA GLY A 25 16.83 1.25 -2.32
C GLY A 25 16.22 -0.13 -2.11
N GLU A 26 15.13 -0.23 -1.33
CA GLU A 26 14.42 -1.48 -1.05
C GLU A 26 12.91 -1.24 -0.88
N TYR A 27 12.12 -2.29 -0.99
CA TYR A 27 10.68 -2.21 -0.72
C TYR A 27 10.39 -2.11 0.78
N PRO A 28 9.27 -1.46 1.19
CA PRO A 28 8.84 -1.43 2.58
C PRO A 28 8.70 -2.84 3.14
N LYS A 29 9.02 -3.02 4.42
CA LYS A 29 8.92 -4.31 5.11
C LYS A 29 7.52 -4.92 5.00
N THR A 30 6.47 -4.11 5.11
CA THR A 30 5.08 -4.55 4.96
C THR A 30 4.82 -5.17 3.59
N VAL A 31 5.34 -4.56 2.50
CA VAL A 31 5.21 -5.09 1.14
C VAL A 31 5.97 -6.41 1.00
N GLN A 32 7.19 -6.49 1.56
CA GLN A 32 7.99 -7.72 1.56
C GLN A 32 7.28 -8.87 2.28
N ASP A 33 6.63 -8.59 3.41
CA ASP A 33 5.93 -9.59 4.22
C ASP A 33 4.63 -10.08 3.54
N ILE A 34 3.89 -9.18 2.87
CA ILE A 34 2.64 -9.52 2.18
C ILE A 34 2.91 -10.29 0.90
N VAL A 35 3.82 -9.80 0.07
CA VAL A 35 4.10 -10.36 -1.27
C VAL A 35 5.03 -11.57 -1.19
N GLY A 36 5.94 -11.57 -0.21
CA GLY A 36 6.85 -12.68 0.03
C GLY A 36 7.77 -12.98 -1.15
N GLN A 37 7.89 -14.24 -1.51
CA GLN A 37 8.80 -14.69 -2.57
C GLN A 37 8.43 -14.21 -3.98
N ARG A 38 7.21 -13.73 -4.18
CA ARG A 38 6.77 -13.15 -5.46
C ARG A 38 7.37 -11.76 -5.74
N LEU A 39 7.88 -11.09 -4.69
CA LEU A 39 8.46 -9.77 -4.81
C LEU A 39 9.89 -9.86 -5.33
N PRO A 40 10.20 -9.26 -6.49
CA PRO A 40 11.57 -9.17 -6.98
C PRO A 40 12.44 -8.39 -5.99
N LYS A 41 13.69 -8.78 -5.84
CA LYS A 41 14.67 -8.05 -5.05
C LYS A 41 15.55 -7.22 -5.96
N PHE A 42 15.85 -6.00 -5.55
CA PHE A 42 16.82 -5.17 -6.26
C PHE A 42 18.23 -5.76 -6.16
N THR A 43 18.92 -5.81 -7.26
CA THR A 43 20.36 -6.07 -7.30
C THR A 43 21.14 -4.86 -6.78
N SER A 44 22.42 -5.05 -6.47
CA SER A 44 23.28 -3.94 -6.02
C SER A 44 23.41 -2.81 -7.05
N GLU A 45 23.38 -3.15 -8.33
CA GLU A 45 23.43 -2.22 -9.44
C GLU A 45 22.10 -1.44 -9.57
N GLU A 46 20.97 -2.12 -9.47
CA GLU A 46 19.65 -1.49 -9.48
C GLU A 46 19.45 -0.55 -8.30
N VAL A 47 19.91 -0.92 -7.10
CA VAL A 47 19.88 -0.05 -5.91
C VAL A 47 20.65 1.25 -6.18
N LYS A 48 21.83 1.17 -6.80
CA LYS A 48 22.64 2.37 -7.11
C LYS A 48 21.95 3.31 -8.10
N ILE A 49 21.15 2.75 -9.01
CA ILE A 49 20.40 3.55 -10.00
C ILE A 49 19.15 4.17 -9.37
N VAL A 50 18.43 3.39 -8.55
CA VAL A 50 17.11 3.76 -8.05
C VAL A 50 17.20 4.66 -6.83
N LYS A 51 18.10 4.36 -5.88
CA LYS A 51 18.20 5.09 -4.62
C LYS A 51 18.73 6.51 -4.86
N GLY A 52 17.93 7.49 -4.41
CA GLY A 52 18.28 8.92 -4.57
C GLY A 52 18.06 9.46 -5.98
N SER A 53 17.28 8.77 -6.82
CA SER A 53 17.03 9.17 -8.22
C SER A 53 15.91 10.20 -8.39
N ILE A 54 15.29 10.67 -7.30
CA ILE A 54 14.21 11.66 -7.33
C ILE A 54 14.65 13.00 -6.73
N ASP A 55 14.16 14.09 -7.32
CA ASP A 55 14.35 15.45 -6.84
C ASP A 55 13.14 15.92 -6.01
N PHE A 56 11.93 15.52 -6.40
CA PHE A 56 10.70 15.86 -5.69
C PHE A 56 9.61 14.82 -5.92
N VAL A 57 8.58 14.82 -5.06
CA VAL A 57 7.40 13.96 -5.16
C VAL A 57 6.17 14.81 -5.43
N GLY A 58 5.47 14.54 -6.52
CA GLY A 58 4.18 15.12 -6.84
C GLY A 58 3.04 14.14 -6.55
N ILE A 59 2.00 14.61 -5.85
CA ILE A 59 0.85 13.80 -5.47
C ILE A 59 -0.40 14.31 -6.17
N ASN A 60 -1.07 13.42 -6.93
CA ASN A 60 -2.38 13.68 -7.48
C ASN A 60 -3.44 13.14 -6.54
N GLN A 61 -4.28 14.02 -5.99
CA GLN A 61 -5.39 13.64 -5.14
C GLN A 61 -6.68 14.29 -5.62
N TYR A 62 -7.65 13.46 -6.00
CA TYR A 62 -8.92 13.93 -6.55
C TYR A 62 -10.13 13.58 -5.68
N THR A 63 -10.08 12.44 -4.99
CA THR A 63 -11.23 11.87 -4.31
C THR A 63 -10.81 11.25 -2.98
N THR A 64 -11.66 11.40 -1.97
CA THR A 64 -11.49 10.77 -0.66
C THR A 64 -12.44 9.57 -0.55
N TYR A 65 -11.90 8.44 -0.15
CA TYR A 65 -12.66 7.23 0.18
C TYR A 65 -12.48 6.87 1.65
N TYR A 66 -13.54 6.36 2.26
CA TYR A 66 -13.42 5.68 3.53
C TYR A 66 -12.87 4.28 3.30
N MET A 67 -11.94 3.86 4.13
CA MET A 67 -11.31 2.55 4.04
C MET A 67 -11.71 1.72 5.26
N TYR A 68 -11.96 0.45 5.06
CA TYR A 68 -12.31 -0.47 6.13
C TYR A 68 -11.65 -1.84 5.92
N ASP A 69 -11.45 -2.55 7.02
CA ASP A 69 -11.03 -3.95 6.98
C ASP A 69 -12.25 -4.81 6.63
N PRO A 70 -12.27 -5.49 5.50
CA PRO A 70 -13.38 -6.34 5.11
C PRO A 70 -13.50 -7.62 5.95
N HIS A 71 -12.63 -7.83 6.95
CA HIS A 71 -12.56 -9.04 7.78
C HIS A 71 -12.50 -10.34 6.98
N GLN A 72 -11.99 -10.27 5.77
CA GLN A 72 -11.89 -11.44 4.91
C GLN A 72 -10.62 -12.22 5.23
N SER A 73 -10.72 -13.53 5.15
CA SER A 73 -9.56 -14.41 5.09
C SER A 73 -8.71 -14.05 3.88
N LYS A 74 -7.40 -14.35 3.94
CA LYS A 74 -6.46 -14.09 2.84
C LYS A 74 -7.09 -14.43 1.49
N PRO A 75 -6.92 -13.56 0.48
CA PRO A 75 -7.51 -13.78 -0.83
C PRO A 75 -7.06 -15.13 -1.41
N LYS A 76 -7.99 -15.85 -2.01
CA LYS A 76 -7.74 -17.16 -2.60
C LYS A 76 -6.79 -17.10 -3.79
N VAL A 77 -6.77 -15.96 -4.48
CA VAL A 77 -5.90 -15.72 -5.64
C VAL A 77 -5.02 -14.52 -5.32
N PRO A 78 -3.69 -14.71 -5.24
CA PRO A 78 -2.78 -13.61 -5.00
C PRO A 78 -2.75 -12.66 -6.20
N GLY A 79 -2.73 -11.37 -5.93
CA GLY A 79 -2.67 -10.34 -6.95
C GLY A 79 -2.61 -8.96 -6.34
N TYR A 80 -2.19 -7.98 -7.13
CA TYR A 80 -1.96 -6.62 -6.69
C TYR A 80 -3.13 -6.04 -5.87
N GLN A 81 -4.35 -6.10 -6.41
CA GLN A 81 -5.54 -5.59 -5.73
C GLN A 81 -5.96 -6.46 -4.54
N MET A 82 -5.69 -7.76 -4.61
CA MET A 82 -6.06 -8.69 -3.56
C MET A 82 -5.11 -8.64 -2.36
N ASP A 83 -3.84 -8.31 -2.60
CA ASP A 83 -2.84 -8.20 -1.54
C ASP A 83 -3.13 -7.02 -0.59
N TRP A 84 -3.92 -6.03 -1.02
CA TRP A 84 -4.33 -4.93 -0.14
C TRP A 84 -5.28 -5.38 0.98
N ASN A 85 -6.15 -6.33 0.68
CA ASN A 85 -7.20 -6.82 1.59
C ASN A 85 -7.95 -5.67 2.30
N ALA A 86 -8.38 -4.69 1.52
CA ALA A 86 -9.02 -3.48 2.01
C ALA A 86 -10.29 -3.19 1.25
N GLY A 87 -11.31 -2.75 1.98
CA GLY A 87 -12.56 -2.27 1.42
C GLY A 87 -12.56 -0.75 1.27
N PHE A 88 -13.22 -0.26 0.23
CA PHE A 88 -13.41 1.16 -0.05
C PHE A 88 -14.90 1.49 -0.02
N ALA A 89 -15.28 2.58 0.63
CA ALA A 89 -16.63 3.10 0.62
C ALA A 89 -16.63 4.61 0.39
N CYS A 90 -17.58 5.10 -0.40
CA CYS A 90 -17.87 6.53 -0.46
C CYS A 90 -18.94 6.90 0.58
N LYS A 91 -19.07 8.19 0.90
CA LYS A 91 -20.03 8.69 1.90
C LYS A 91 -21.47 8.20 1.67
N SER A 92 -21.86 8.01 0.41
CA SER A 92 -23.19 7.51 0.03
C SER A 92 -23.44 6.02 0.33
N MET A 93 -22.36 5.26 0.61
CA MET A 93 -22.45 3.83 0.93
C MET A 93 -22.39 3.54 2.43
N LEU A 94 -22.11 4.56 3.25
CA LEU A 94 -22.12 4.42 4.69
C LEU A 94 -23.57 4.54 5.19
N PRO A 95 -24.05 3.64 6.05
CA PRO A 95 -25.31 3.85 6.73
C PRO A 95 -25.25 5.16 7.52
N LEU A 96 -26.32 5.95 7.49
CA LEU A 96 -26.46 7.29 8.10
C LEU A 96 -26.34 7.34 9.64
N ALA A 97 -25.72 6.38 10.25
CA ALA A 97 -25.56 6.25 11.69
C ALA A 97 -24.12 6.48 12.14
N ILE A 98 -23.61 7.69 11.88
CA ILE A 98 -22.51 8.26 12.66
C ILE A 98 -22.80 9.76 12.79
N ASP A 99 -23.70 10.09 13.75
CA ASP A 99 -23.73 11.39 14.39
C ASP A 99 -22.62 11.50 15.41
#